data_d2f292e37c6daab23efba0c28b516eb8
#
_entry.id   d2f292e37c6daab23efba0c28b516eb8
#
_cell.length_a   1.000
_cell.length_b   1.000
_cell.length_c   1.000
_cell.angle_alpha   90.00
_cell.angle_beta   90.00
_cell.angle_gamma   90.00
#
_symmetry.space_group_name_H-M   'P 1'
#
loop_
_entity.id
_entity.type
_entity.pdbx_description
1 polymer ?
#
loop_
_entity_poly.entity_id
_entity_poly.type
_entity_poly.pdbx_seq_one_letter_code
_entity_poly.pdbx_strand_id
1 'polypeptide(L)'
;MTVFYLRREDGEGMRVGFTVGRVLGDALDRNRMKRRLRESVRLSRPAASPAVDVVINPKKSVRTVEFSVLLGEVGKAFEVIAHKLRSV
;
A
#
# COMPACT_ATOMS: atom_id res chain seq x y z
N MET A 1 2.31 -7.93 5.82
CA MET A 1 3.11 -7.01 4.98
C MET A 1 3.63 -5.85 5.80
N THR A 2 4.69 -5.23 5.32
CA THR A 2 5.27 -4.08 6.00
C THR A 2 4.96 -2.83 5.18
N VAL A 3 4.56 -1.77 5.88
CA VAL A 3 4.21 -0.52 5.23
C VAL A 3 5.06 0.59 5.83
N PHE A 4 5.75 1.31 4.98
CA PHE A 4 6.57 2.45 5.36
C PHE A 4 5.91 3.72 4.85
N TYR A 5 6.07 4.83 5.57
CA TYR A 5 5.60 6.11 5.08
C TYR A 5 6.59 7.21 5.42
N LEU A 6 6.59 8.24 4.59
CA LEU A 6 7.43 9.42 4.78
C LEU A 6 6.64 10.65 4.37
N ARG A 7 6.50 11.60 5.30
CA ARG A 7 5.83 12.86 5.01
C ARG A 7 6.71 13.69 4.06
N ARG A 8 6.09 14.22 2.99
CA ARG A 8 6.78 15.16 2.09
C ARG A 8 6.54 16.58 2.57
N GLU A 9 7.49 17.46 2.29
CA GLU A 9 7.37 18.89 2.64
C GLU A 9 6.61 19.68 1.59
N ASP A 10 6.53 19.16 0.37
CA ASP A 10 5.92 19.86 -0.76
C ASP A 10 4.75 19.06 -1.32
N GLY A 11 3.84 19.78 -1.97
CA GLY A 11 2.69 19.17 -2.62
C GLY A 11 1.64 18.69 -1.65
N GLU A 12 0.75 17.84 -2.16
CA GLU A 12 -0.33 17.22 -1.39
C GLU A 12 -0.63 15.85 -1.96
N GLY A 13 -1.35 15.06 -1.19
CA GLY A 13 -1.80 13.76 -1.63
C GLY A 13 -0.82 12.64 -1.33
N MET A 14 -1.32 11.44 -1.44
CA MET A 14 -0.58 10.22 -1.13
C MET A 14 -0.05 9.59 -2.42
N ARG A 15 1.25 9.31 -2.43
CA ARG A 15 1.87 8.51 -3.49
C ARG A 15 2.19 7.15 -2.91
N VAL A 16 1.83 6.08 -3.62
CA VAL A 16 2.00 4.72 -3.14
C VAL A 16 2.86 3.93 -4.11
N GLY A 17 3.88 3.28 -3.59
CA GLY A 17 4.71 2.37 -4.35
C GLY A 17 4.76 0.99 -3.70
N PHE A 18 5.18 -0.01 -4.47
CA PHE A 18 5.29 -1.39 -4.01
C PHE A 18 6.68 -1.92 -4.27
N THR A 19 7.23 -2.67 -3.30
CA THR A 19 8.50 -3.38 -3.50
C THR A 19 8.18 -4.85 -3.76
N VAL A 20 8.11 -5.24 -5.02
CA VAL A 20 7.79 -6.61 -5.41
C VAL A 20 8.99 -7.18 -6.16
N GLY A 21 9.92 -7.76 -5.41
CA GLY A 21 11.17 -8.30 -5.93
C GLY A 21 11.06 -9.76 -6.35
N ARG A 22 12.13 -10.25 -6.96
CA ARG A 22 12.19 -11.62 -7.52
C ARG A 22 11.99 -12.71 -6.49
N VAL A 23 12.32 -12.46 -5.23
CA VAL A 23 12.13 -13.42 -4.15
C VAL A 23 10.66 -13.79 -3.95
N LEU A 24 9.74 -12.94 -4.42
CA LEU A 24 8.30 -13.15 -4.26
C LEU A 24 7.68 -13.99 -5.36
N GLY A 25 8.46 -14.40 -6.36
CA GLY A 25 7.99 -15.26 -7.43
C GLY A 25 8.51 -14.84 -8.80
N ASP A 26 8.01 -15.51 -9.84
CA ASP A 26 8.35 -15.17 -11.21
C ASP A 26 7.63 -13.89 -11.66
N ALA A 27 7.88 -13.49 -12.92
CA ALA A 27 7.31 -12.26 -13.46
C ALA A 27 5.77 -12.28 -13.46
N LEU A 28 5.17 -13.42 -13.73
CA LEU A 28 3.72 -13.56 -13.78
C LEU A 28 3.12 -13.41 -12.38
N ASP A 29 3.72 -14.05 -11.39
CA ASP A 29 3.30 -13.94 -9.99
C ASP A 29 3.42 -12.51 -9.48
N ARG A 30 4.56 -11.86 -9.78
CA ARG A 30 4.79 -10.48 -9.35
C ARG A 30 3.81 -9.50 -10.00
N ASN A 31 3.47 -9.69 -11.26
CA ASN A 31 2.48 -8.86 -11.94
C ASN A 31 1.10 -9.03 -11.32
N ARG A 32 0.73 -10.24 -10.94
CA ARG A 32 -0.53 -10.52 -10.24
C ARG A 32 -0.57 -9.80 -8.90
N MET A 33 0.51 -9.88 -8.12
CA MET A 33 0.60 -9.19 -6.83
C MET A 33 0.45 -7.67 -6.99
N LYS A 34 1.16 -7.09 -7.95
CA LYS A 34 1.08 -5.64 -8.21
C LYS A 34 -0.33 -5.22 -8.59
N ARG A 35 -1.01 -6.02 -9.41
CA ARG A 35 -2.37 -5.73 -9.85
C ARG A 35 -3.34 -5.74 -8.67
N ARG A 36 -3.24 -6.74 -7.82
CA ARG A 36 -4.07 -6.86 -6.63
C ARG A 36 -3.80 -5.70 -5.65
N LEU A 37 -2.55 -5.35 -5.43
CA LEU A 37 -2.17 -4.23 -4.58
C LEU A 37 -2.68 -2.90 -5.12
N ARG A 38 -2.53 -2.66 -6.41
CA ARG A 38 -3.05 -1.43 -7.04
C ARG A 38 -4.56 -1.30 -6.85
N GLU A 39 -5.30 -2.37 -7.04
CA GLU A 39 -6.74 -2.35 -6.88
C GLU A 39 -7.13 -2.09 -5.42
N SER A 40 -6.46 -2.74 -4.47
CA SER A 40 -6.73 -2.51 -3.05
C SER A 40 -6.41 -1.07 -2.63
N VAL A 41 -5.34 -0.49 -3.17
CA VAL A 41 -4.99 0.91 -2.93
C VAL A 41 -6.04 1.84 -3.52
N ARG A 42 -6.45 1.58 -4.76
CA ARG A 42 -7.46 2.40 -5.43
C ARG A 42 -8.75 2.47 -4.62
N LEU A 43 -9.18 1.34 -4.06
CA LEU A 43 -10.41 1.25 -3.28
C LEU A 43 -10.28 1.78 -1.85
N SER A 44 -9.07 1.82 -1.30
CA SER A 44 -8.81 2.22 0.08
C SER A 44 -8.22 3.62 0.22
N ARG A 45 -7.78 4.21 -0.86
CA ARG A 45 -7.10 5.50 -0.83
C ARG A 45 -8.02 6.59 -0.28
N PRO A 46 -7.54 7.39 0.70
CA PRO A 46 -8.34 8.49 1.22
C PRO A 46 -8.58 9.56 0.14
N ALA A 47 -9.75 10.20 0.20
CA ALA A 47 -10.12 11.25 -0.75
C ALA A 47 -9.19 12.45 -0.67
N ALA A 48 -8.67 12.73 0.51
CA ALA A 48 -7.72 13.82 0.73
C ALA A 48 -6.65 13.34 1.72
N SER A 49 -5.43 13.78 1.50
CA SER A 49 -4.29 13.39 2.33
C SER A 49 -3.24 14.49 2.32
N PRO A 50 -2.54 14.72 3.45
CA PRO A 50 -1.30 15.48 3.41
C PRO A 50 -0.31 14.83 2.46
N ALA A 51 0.71 15.56 2.04
CA ALA A 51 1.75 15.02 1.18
C ALA A 51 2.50 13.91 1.91
N VAL A 52 2.39 12.69 1.41
CA VAL A 52 3.03 11.52 2.02
C VAL A 52 3.37 10.49 0.94
N ASP A 53 4.53 9.88 1.09
CA ASP A 53 4.94 8.73 0.28
C ASP A 53 4.74 7.47 1.13
N VAL A 54 4.10 6.48 0.54
CA VAL A 54 3.84 5.19 1.20
C VAL A 54 4.46 4.09 0.35
N VAL A 55 5.21 3.21 0.98
CA VAL A 55 5.79 2.04 0.30
C VAL A 55 5.26 0.80 1.00
N ILE A 56 4.63 -0.07 0.22
CA ILE A 56 4.12 -1.35 0.70
C ILE A 56 5.10 -2.44 0.29
N ASN A 57 5.61 -3.16 1.28
CA ASN A 57 6.47 -4.32 1.08
C ASN A 57 5.63 -5.57 1.37
N PRO A 58 5.05 -6.20 0.34
CA PRO A 58 4.11 -7.30 0.54
C PRO A 58 4.80 -8.61 0.85
N LYS A 59 4.04 -9.53 1.45
CA LYS A 59 4.43 -10.92 1.59
C LYS A 59 3.92 -11.71 0.39
N LYS A 60 4.49 -12.90 0.19
CA LYS A 60 4.11 -13.80 -0.89
C LYS A 60 2.62 -14.18 -0.87
N SER A 61 2.01 -14.19 0.32
CA SER A 61 0.59 -14.50 0.51
C SER A 61 -0.35 -13.52 -0.19
N VAL A 62 0.10 -12.32 -0.53
CA VAL A 62 -0.69 -11.35 -1.30
C VAL A 62 -1.17 -11.94 -2.63
N ARG A 63 -0.41 -12.90 -3.16
CA ARG A 63 -0.74 -13.54 -4.43
C ARG A 63 -2.04 -14.34 -4.37
N THR A 64 -2.33 -14.96 -3.22
CA THR A 64 -3.42 -15.93 -3.08
C THR A 64 -4.43 -15.60 -1.99
N VAL A 65 -4.16 -14.67 -1.09
CA VAL A 65 -5.09 -14.30 -0.03
C VAL A 65 -6.38 -13.74 -0.65
N GLU A 66 -7.51 -13.96 0.01
CA GLU A 66 -8.76 -13.37 -0.46
C GLU A 66 -8.66 -11.87 -0.56
N PHE A 67 -9.23 -11.31 -1.63
CA PHE A 67 -9.10 -9.88 -1.90
C PHE A 67 -9.68 -9.04 -0.77
N SER A 68 -10.77 -9.48 -0.16
CA SER A 68 -11.38 -8.75 0.97
C SER A 68 -10.41 -8.63 2.16
N VAL A 69 -9.59 -9.65 2.40
CA VAL A 69 -8.58 -9.63 3.45
C VAL A 69 -7.48 -8.63 3.10
N LEU A 70 -7.00 -8.67 1.87
CA LEU A 70 -5.98 -7.72 1.40
C LEU A 70 -6.50 -6.30 1.48
N LEU A 71 -7.72 -6.08 1.03
CA LEU A 71 -8.36 -4.76 1.08
C LEU A 71 -8.44 -4.24 2.51
N GLY A 72 -8.81 -5.09 3.46
CA GLY A 72 -8.86 -4.74 4.88
C GLY A 72 -7.50 -4.37 5.44
N GLU A 73 -6.45 -5.11 5.08
CA GLU A 73 -5.09 -4.82 5.53
C GLU A 73 -4.57 -3.48 5.00
N VAL A 74 -4.78 -3.22 3.72
CA VAL A 74 -4.36 -1.96 3.10
C VAL A 74 -5.14 -0.79 3.68
N GLY A 75 -6.44 -0.94 3.85
CA GLY A 75 -7.28 0.09 4.45
C GLY A 75 -6.86 0.43 5.87
N LYS A 76 -6.57 -0.59 6.67
CA LYS A 76 -6.11 -0.40 8.04
C LYS A 76 -4.75 0.33 8.08
N ALA A 77 -3.84 -0.03 7.19
CA ALA A 77 -2.55 0.64 7.10
C ALA A 77 -2.72 2.13 6.81
N PHE A 78 -3.60 2.47 5.88
CA PHE A 78 -3.88 3.87 5.56
C PHE A 78 -4.51 4.62 6.72
N GLU A 79 -5.41 3.98 7.48
CA GLU A 79 -6.00 4.59 8.68
C GLU A 79 -4.94 4.90 9.73
N VAL A 80 -4.02 3.96 9.96
CA VAL A 80 -2.92 4.15 10.91
C VAL A 80 -2.02 5.31 10.49
N ILE A 81 -1.67 5.36 9.20
CA ILE A 81 -0.84 6.44 8.67
C ILE A 81 -1.55 7.79 8.82
N ALA A 82 -2.82 7.85 8.45
CA ALA A 82 -3.60 9.08 8.57
C ALA A 82 -3.65 9.58 10.02
N HIS A 83 -3.83 8.66 10.97
CA HIS A 83 -3.83 8.99 12.38
C HIS A 83 -2.48 9.56 12.82
N LYS A 84 -1.39 8.93 12.43
CA LYS A 84 -0.03 9.38 12.77
C LYS A 84 0.29 10.73 12.16
N LEU A 85 -0.16 10.99 10.94
CA LEU A 85 0.06 12.28 10.28
C LEU A 85 -0.68 13.42 11.00
N ARG A 86 -1.84 13.12 11.61
CA ARG A 86 -2.60 14.12 12.36
C ARG A 86 -2.06 14.36 13.76
N SER A 87 -1.27 13.44 14.29
CA SER A 87 -0.79 13.48 15.68
C SER A 87 0.46 14.35 15.87
N VAL A 88 0.95 14.99 14.83
CA VAL A 88 2.18 15.77 14.88
C VAL A 88 1.91 17.21 15.27
#